data_a7a1ba063084f9eca02363bcd22bc059
#
_entry.id   a7a1ba063084f9eca02363bcd22bc059
#
_cell.length_a   1.000
_cell.length_b   1.000
_cell.length_c   1.000
_cell.angle_alpha   90.00
_cell.angle_beta   90.00
_cell.angle_gamma   90.00
#
_symmetry.space_group_name_H-M   'P 1'
#
loop_
_entity.id
_entity.type
_entity.pdbx_description
1 polymer ?
#
loop_
_entity_poly.entity_id
_entity_poly.type
_entity_poly.pdbx_seq_one_letter_code
_entity_poly.pdbx_strand_id
1 'polypeptide(L)'
;MSDYKLPENFLWGAAIAANQAEGAYNEGGRGLSNIDMMPHGVHRMEVKLGGTPHPTLQAGEYYPSHTGVDFYHHYKEDIALMAELGLKVFRTSISWSRLYPHGDERTPNPEGVAFYRNVFQECRKYGIEPLVTLCHFDIHMGLVEQYGSWRSRKTLECFARYAETCFKEYSGLVHYWLTFNEINILLHSPFSGAGIAFQEGENRSQVIYQAAHHVLLASATATRLAHQYDPANQVGCMLAGGSFYPYSCNPEDVWESVQKEQENLLFIDVQVRGRYPGYARKLFAEKQVQLHTEPGDDALLRENTVDFISFSYYASRCVAASLEGKAVNDGNVVRSVKNPYLQTSQWGWAIDPLGLRITMNQLYDRYQKPLFLVENGLGAHDTVEPDGSVHDDYRIDYLRRHIEAVKQAVSDGVELMGYIAWSGIDLVSASTGEMSKRYGFVYVDKQDDGTGTLARSKKDSFDWYQKVIRSNGADL
;
A
#
# COMPACT_ATOMS: atom_id res chain seq x y z
N MET A 1 5.20 33.81 2.99
CA MET A 1 4.87 32.39 3.18
C MET A 1 3.70 32.37 4.13
N SER A 2 2.58 31.76 3.75
CA SER A 2 1.40 31.69 4.61
C SER A 2 1.66 30.75 5.78
N ASP A 3 1.36 31.21 6.98
CA ASP A 3 1.59 30.49 8.26
C ASP A 3 0.57 29.33 8.46
N TYR A 4 0.47 28.41 7.50
CA TYR A 4 -0.42 27.27 7.61
C TYR A 4 0.15 26.26 8.61
N LYS A 5 -0.52 26.16 9.75
CA LYS A 5 -0.14 25.21 10.82
C LYS A 5 -0.93 23.92 10.67
N LEU A 6 -0.23 22.79 10.76
CA LEU A 6 -0.84 21.50 10.92
C LEU A 6 -1.41 21.32 12.34
N PRO A 7 -2.44 20.48 12.54
CA PRO A 7 -2.97 20.19 13.88
C PRO A 7 -1.87 19.73 14.85
N GLU A 8 -2.01 20.06 16.14
CA GLU A 8 -1.03 19.66 17.17
C GLU A 8 -0.90 18.13 17.31
N ASN A 9 -1.99 17.41 17.08
CA ASN A 9 -2.06 15.96 17.11
C ASN A 9 -1.78 15.29 15.75
N PHE A 10 -1.16 16.01 14.81
CA PHE A 10 -0.84 15.49 13.48
C PHE A 10 0.12 14.30 13.57
N LEU A 11 -0.23 13.21 12.90
CA LEU A 11 0.51 11.95 12.96
C LEU A 11 1.61 11.92 11.89
N TRP A 12 2.82 12.27 12.29
CA TRP A 12 4.02 12.13 11.47
C TRP A 12 4.55 10.70 11.55
N GLY A 13 4.80 10.07 10.40
CA GLY A 13 5.23 8.68 10.38
C GLY A 13 6.10 8.28 9.22
N ALA A 14 6.48 7.01 9.25
CA ALA A 14 7.07 6.28 8.15
C ALA A 14 6.48 4.87 8.09
N ALA A 15 6.57 4.22 6.93
CA ALA A 15 5.98 2.92 6.69
C ALA A 15 7.00 1.88 6.23
N ILE A 16 6.66 0.63 6.44
CA ILE A 16 7.21 -0.55 5.76
C ILE A 16 6.07 -1.50 5.42
N ALA A 17 6.36 -2.55 4.63
CA ALA A 17 5.45 -3.67 4.42
C ALA A 17 6.15 -4.99 4.78
N ALA A 18 5.43 -5.92 5.41
CA ALA A 18 5.97 -7.20 5.85
C ALA A 18 6.68 -7.95 4.71
N ASN A 19 6.02 -8.07 3.57
CA ASN A 19 6.53 -8.80 2.41
C ASN A 19 7.77 -8.18 1.74
N GLN A 20 8.06 -6.89 2.01
CA GLN A 20 9.21 -6.18 1.44
C GLN A 20 10.38 -6.08 2.42
N ALA A 21 10.09 -6.11 3.74
CA ALA A 21 11.07 -5.82 4.76
C ALA A 21 11.45 -7.03 5.60
N GLU A 22 10.50 -7.89 6.00
CA GLU A 22 10.73 -8.90 7.02
C GLU A 22 11.78 -9.95 6.66
N GLY A 23 11.70 -10.54 5.46
CA GLY A 23 12.47 -11.74 5.16
C GLY A 23 12.04 -12.94 6.00
N ALA A 24 13.00 -13.78 6.41
CA ALA A 24 12.74 -14.98 7.22
C ALA A 24 11.52 -15.79 6.71
N TYR A 25 11.45 -15.98 5.40
CA TYR A 25 10.28 -16.52 4.69
C TYR A 25 9.93 -17.96 5.11
N ASN A 26 10.89 -18.71 5.66
CA ASN A 26 10.77 -20.09 6.11
C ASN A 26 11.10 -20.27 7.61
N GLU A 27 11.06 -19.20 8.39
CA GLU A 27 11.35 -19.21 9.82
C GLU A 27 10.07 -18.97 10.65
N GLY A 28 10.10 -19.38 11.93
CA GLY A 28 8.99 -19.22 12.84
C GLY A 28 7.70 -19.91 12.39
N GLY A 29 7.82 -20.99 11.62
CA GLY A 29 6.67 -21.73 11.08
C GLY A 29 5.88 -20.99 9.99
N ARG A 30 6.44 -19.92 9.38
CA ARG A 30 5.77 -19.17 8.32
C ARG A 30 5.54 -20.01 7.06
N GLY A 31 4.33 -19.89 6.48
CA GLY A 31 4.03 -20.45 5.15
C GLY A 31 4.39 -19.48 4.02
N LEU A 32 4.31 -19.94 2.76
CA LEU A 32 4.58 -19.12 1.58
C LEU A 32 3.40 -18.19 1.26
N SER A 33 3.71 -17.00 0.80
CA SER A 33 2.76 -16.06 0.17
C SER A 33 2.95 -15.98 -1.34
N ASN A 34 1.98 -15.40 -2.06
CA ASN A 34 2.10 -15.10 -3.49
C ASN A 34 3.32 -14.23 -3.82
N ILE A 35 3.71 -13.34 -2.90
CA ILE A 35 4.89 -12.48 -3.10
C ILE A 35 6.19 -13.29 -3.05
N ASP A 36 6.23 -14.37 -2.27
CA ASP A 36 7.39 -15.26 -2.21
C ASP A 36 7.60 -16.04 -3.52
N MET A 37 6.59 -16.08 -4.39
CA MET A 37 6.67 -16.71 -5.72
C MET A 37 7.16 -15.75 -6.81
N MET A 38 7.45 -14.50 -6.47
CA MET A 38 7.84 -13.47 -7.45
C MET A 38 9.35 -13.34 -7.57
N PRO A 39 9.97 -13.84 -8.65
CA PRO A 39 11.42 -13.78 -8.83
C PRO A 39 11.88 -12.35 -9.10
N HIS A 40 13.16 -12.10 -8.95
CA HIS A 40 13.84 -10.94 -9.50
C HIS A 40 14.03 -11.11 -11.02
N GLY A 41 14.05 -10.01 -11.78
CA GLY A 41 14.40 -10.01 -13.20
C GLY A 41 13.22 -10.24 -14.15
N VAL A 42 13.50 -10.81 -15.33
CA VAL A 42 12.60 -10.79 -16.50
C VAL A 42 11.28 -11.56 -16.32
N HIS A 43 11.29 -12.62 -15.52
CA HIS A 43 10.10 -13.44 -15.28
C HIS A 43 9.11 -12.82 -14.27
N ARG A 44 9.56 -11.80 -13.51
CA ARG A 44 8.75 -11.17 -12.47
C ARG A 44 7.43 -10.60 -13.01
N MET A 45 7.48 -9.94 -14.16
CA MET A 45 6.31 -9.25 -14.71
C MET A 45 5.21 -10.25 -15.14
N GLU A 46 5.59 -11.39 -15.71
CA GLU A 46 4.63 -12.43 -16.09
C GLU A 46 3.89 -12.98 -14.87
N VAL A 47 4.61 -13.34 -13.81
CA VAL A 47 4.03 -13.81 -12.55
C VAL A 47 3.15 -12.73 -11.93
N LYS A 48 3.66 -11.49 -11.82
CA LYS A 48 2.96 -10.34 -11.25
C LYS A 48 1.58 -10.10 -11.86
N LEU A 49 1.47 -10.25 -13.17
CA LEU A 49 0.23 -10.02 -13.93
C LEU A 49 -0.70 -11.26 -13.97
N GLY A 50 -0.34 -12.35 -13.28
CA GLY A 50 -1.13 -13.58 -13.25
C GLY A 50 -1.07 -14.38 -14.56
N GLY A 51 0.00 -14.19 -15.35
CA GLY A 51 0.23 -14.95 -16.57
C GLY A 51 0.70 -16.38 -16.33
N THR A 52 1.19 -16.69 -15.12
CA THR A 52 1.61 -18.02 -14.70
C THR A 52 0.54 -18.63 -13.78
N PRO A 53 -0.29 -19.58 -14.26
CA PRO A 53 -1.43 -20.12 -13.49
C PRO A 53 -1.03 -20.77 -12.15
N HIS A 54 0.10 -21.47 -12.13
CA HIS A 54 0.63 -22.19 -10.97
C HIS A 54 2.12 -21.88 -10.81
N PRO A 55 2.48 -20.68 -10.27
CA PRO A 55 3.87 -20.34 -10.09
C PRO A 55 4.52 -21.24 -9.04
N THR A 56 5.71 -21.71 -9.33
CA THR A 56 6.53 -22.55 -8.44
C THR A 56 7.91 -21.95 -8.28
N LEU A 57 8.53 -22.16 -7.13
CA LEU A 57 9.92 -21.74 -6.92
C LEU A 57 10.86 -22.48 -7.86
N GLN A 58 11.67 -21.75 -8.60
CA GLN A 58 12.61 -22.28 -9.58
C GLN A 58 14.02 -22.29 -8.99
N ALA A 59 14.73 -23.40 -9.17
CA ALA A 59 16.12 -23.52 -8.74
C ALA A 59 16.99 -22.52 -9.50
N GLY A 60 17.81 -21.77 -8.77
CA GLY A 60 18.71 -20.75 -9.34
C GLY A 60 18.10 -19.36 -9.55
N GLU A 61 16.79 -19.19 -9.34
CA GLU A 61 16.15 -17.87 -9.32
C GLU A 61 16.33 -17.22 -7.94
N TYR A 62 16.48 -15.88 -7.95
CA TYR A 62 16.52 -15.10 -6.73
C TYR A 62 15.12 -14.50 -6.43
N TYR A 63 14.67 -14.68 -5.19
CA TYR A 63 13.39 -14.20 -4.70
C TYR A 63 13.62 -13.13 -3.61
N PRO A 64 13.53 -11.84 -3.94
CA PRO A 64 13.93 -10.76 -3.03
C PRO A 64 13.18 -10.73 -1.70
N SER A 65 11.90 -11.12 -1.67
CA SER A 65 11.08 -11.18 -0.46
C SER A 65 11.55 -12.21 0.57
N HIS A 66 12.27 -13.27 0.12
CA HIS A 66 12.72 -14.34 1.01
C HIS A 66 13.67 -13.84 2.10
N THR A 67 14.48 -12.86 1.77
CA THR A 67 15.40 -12.19 2.72
C THR A 67 14.93 -10.80 3.13
N GLY A 68 14.13 -10.13 2.30
CA GLY A 68 13.70 -8.76 2.54
C GLY A 68 14.89 -7.86 2.86
N VAL A 69 14.81 -7.13 3.95
CA VAL A 69 15.93 -6.44 4.60
C VAL A 69 16.16 -6.98 6.02
N ASP A 70 15.65 -8.17 6.27
CA ASP A 70 15.76 -8.90 7.53
C ASP A 70 15.19 -8.15 8.74
N PHE A 71 14.08 -7.44 8.54
CA PHE A 71 13.38 -6.77 9.63
C PHE A 71 12.94 -7.76 10.72
N TYR A 72 12.70 -9.02 10.36
CA TYR A 72 12.32 -10.06 11.32
C TYR A 72 13.32 -10.19 12.48
N HIS A 73 14.61 -10.13 12.19
CA HIS A 73 15.66 -10.19 13.21
C HIS A 73 16.08 -8.79 13.73
N HIS A 74 15.95 -7.74 12.89
CA HIS A 74 16.40 -6.39 13.18
C HIS A 74 15.30 -5.43 13.70
N TYR A 75 14.05 -5.88 13.91
CA TYR A 75 12.92 -4.99 14.21
C TYR A 75 13.17 -4.06 15.43
N LYS A 76 13.92 -4.50 16.45
CA LYS A 76 14.23 -3.66 17.61
C LYS A 76 15.14 -2.52 17.25
N GLU A 77 16.17 -2.77 16.45
CA GLU A 77 17.11 -1.77 15.96
C GLU A 77 16.37 -0.79 15.03
N ASP A 78 15.61 -1.32 14.08
CA ASP A 78 14.87 -0.51 13.11
C ASP A 78 13.81 0.37 13.79
N ILE A 79 13.07 -0.14 14.78
CA ILE A 79 12.11 0.65 15.56
C ILE A 79 12.81 1.70 16.44
N ALA A 80 13.98 1.40 16.99
CA ALA A 80 14.77 2.37 17.72
C ALA A 80 15.22 3.54 16.82
N LEU A 81 15.63 3.27 15.58
CA LEU A 81 15.92 4.30 14.57
C LEU A 81 14.68 5.13 14.23
N MET A 82 13.50 4.49 14.11
CA MET A 82 12.24 5.21 13.90
C MET A 82 11.88 6.10 15.10
N ALA A 83 12.15 5.64 16.31
CA ALA A 83 11.98 6.45 17.53
C ALA A 83 12.94 7.66 17.56
N GLU A 84 14.19 7.46 17.18
CA GLU A 84 15.17 8.53 17.04
C GLU A 84 14.76 9.55 15.97
N LEU A 85 14.21 9.08 14.84
CA LEU A 85 13.64 9.93 13.80
C LEU A 85 12.48 10.79 14.33
N GLY A 86 11.86 10.39 15.44
CA GLY A 86 10.80 11.13 16.13
C GLY A 86 9.39 10.75 15.69
N LEU A 87 9.22 9.57 15.10
CA LEU A 87 7.91 9.13 14.61
C LEU A 87 6.86 9.14 15.70
N LYS A 88 5.64 9.59 15.33
CA LYS A 88 4.42 9.48 16.15
C LYS A 88 3.61 8.25 15.78
N VAL A 89 3.70 7.81 14.53
CA VAL A 89 3.05 6.62 14.01
C VAL A 89 4.04 5.83 13.14
N PHE A 90 4.04 4.51 13.30
CA PHE A 90 4.77 3.60 12.43
C PHE A 90 3.80 2.65 11.74
N ARG A 91 3.75 2.71 10.41
CA ARG A 91 2.91 1.82 9.64
C ARG A 91 3.67 0.58 9.21
N THR A 92 3.08 -0.58 9.47
CA THR A 92 3.55 -1.87 8.96
C THR A 92 2.37 -2.75 8.58
N SER A 93 2.64 -3.94 8.06
CA SER A 93 1.62 -4.95 7.80
C SER A 93 1.91 -6.24 8.57
N ILE A 94 0.91 -7.11 8.64
CA ILE A 94 1.04 -8.45 9.18
C ILE A 94 1.05 -9.43 8.01
N SER A 95 2.09 -10.27 7.91
CA SER A 95 2.10 -11.37 6.95
C SER A 95 1.11 -12.43 7.38
N TRP A 96 0.02 -12.59 6.62
CA TRP A 96 -1.02 -13.58 6.91
C TRP A 96 -0.44 -15.00 7.03
N SER A 97 0.50 -15.35 6.14
CA SER A 97 1.14 -16.66 6.13
C SER A 97 2.05 -16.92 7.35
N ARG A 98 2.40 -15.90 8.13
CA ARG A 98 3.12 -16.07 9.40
C ARG A 98 2.17 -16.48 10.53
N LEU A 99 0.93 -15.98 10.51
CA LEU A 99 -0.08 -16.33 11.51
C LEU A 99 -0.82 -17.63 11.17
N TYR A 100 -1.03 -17.90 9.88
CA TYR A 100 -1.74 -19.08 9.37
C TYR A 100 -0.92 -19.72 8.26
N PRO A 101 0.04 -20.61 8.59
CA PRO A 101 1.00 -21.18 7.65
C PRO A 101 0.41 -21.99 6.49
N HIS A 102 -0.81 -22.50 6.61
CA HIS A 102 -1.54 -23.20 5.53
C HIS A 102 -2.74 -22.39 5.02
N GLY A 103 -3.08 -21.27 5.67
CA GLY A 103 -4.11 -20.31 5.29
C GLY A 103 -5.51 -20.61 5.81
N ASP A 104 -5.90 -21.87 5.96
CA ASP A 104 -7.24 -22.30 6.35
C ASP A 104 -7.34 -22.97 7.73
N GLU A 105 -6.26 -22.98 8.49
CA GLU A 105 -6.23 -23.54 9.85
C GLU A 105 -7.26 -22.87 10.77
N ARG A 106 -7.62 -23.57 11.82
CA ARG A 106 -8.55 -23.05 12.85
C ARG A 106 -7.85 -22.26 13.94
N THR A 107 -6.56 -22.52 14.17
CA THR A 107 -5.75 -21.90 15.21
C THR A 107 -4.52 -21.23 14.61
N PRO A 108 -4.15 -20.03 15.07
CA PRO A 108 -2.99 -19.33 14.55
C PRO A 108 -1.69 -19.98 15.02
N ASN A 109 -0.61 -19.78 14.27
CA ASN A 109 0.75 -20.10 14.65
C ASN A 109 1.19 -19.19 15.82
N PRO A 110 1.52 -19.76 17.00
CA PRO A 110 1.84 -18.96 18.18
C PRO A 110 3.15 -18.15 18.03
N GLU A 111 4.12 -18.63 17.24
CA GLU A 111 5.37 -17.91 16.98
C GLU A 111 5.12 -16.64 16.15
N GLY A 112 4.29 -16.74 15.11
CA GLY A 112 3.89 -15.60 14.31
C GLY A 112 3.11 -14.56 15.13
N VAL A 113 2.17 -15.01 15.96
CA VAL A 113 1.43 -14.12 16.87
C VAL A 113 2.38 -13.42 17.85
N ALA A 114 3.33 -14.14 18.43
CA ALA A 114 4.30 -13.58 19.38
C ALA A 114 5.24 -12.56 18.72
N PHE A 115 5.67 -12.82 17.47
CA PHE A 115 6.52 -11.89 16.72
C PHE A 115 5.86 -10.52 16.58
N TYR A 116 4.63 -10.44 16.04
CA TYR A 116 3.96 -9.15 15.88
C TYR A 116 3.60 -8.49 17.21
N ARG A 117 3.25 -9.25 18.23
CA ARG A 117 3.07 -8.68 19.58
C ARG A 117 4.34 -7.99 20.05
N ASN A 118 5.50 -8.60 19.87
CA ASN A 118 6.79 -8.02 20.23
C ASN A 118 7.08 -6.74 19.42
N VAL A 119 6.80 -6.74 18.11
CA VAL A 119 6.94 -5.55 17.23
C VAL A 119 6.08 -4.39 17.74
N PHE A 120 4.80 -4.64 18.05
CA PHE A 120 3.91 -3.57 18.51
C PHE A 120 4.23 -3.10 19.93
N GLN A 121 4.66 -3.99 20.80
CA GLN A 121 5.17 -3.62 22.13
C GLN A 121 6.44 -2.76 22.05
N GLU A 122 7.33 -3.07 21.11
CA GLU A 122 8.52 -2.25 20.88
C GLU A 122 8.15 -0.84 20.38
N CYS A 123 7.17 -0.70 19.48
CA CYS A 123 6.64 0.61 19.09
C CYS A 123 6.08 1.37 20.30
N ARG A 124 5.23 0.73 21.11
CA ARG A 124 4.61 1.33 22.30
C ARG A 124 5.63 1.77 23.35
N LYS A 125 6.70 1.02 23.53
CA LYS A 125 7.81 1.37 24.41
C LYS A 125 8.39 2.75 24.11
N TYR A 126 8.43 3.16 22.85
CA TYR A 126 8.89 4.46 22.41
C TYR A 126 7.77 5.49 22.22
N GLY A 127 6.53 5.16 22.58
CA GLY A 127 5.38 6.05 22.39
C GLY A 127 4.96 6.20 20.91
N ILE A 128 5.36 5.27 20.05
CA ILE A 128 4.98 5.24 18.64
C ILE A 128 3.67 4.46 18.51
N GLU A 129 2.68 5.05 17.84
CA GLU A 129 1.41 4.40 17.52
C GLU A 129 1.58 3.44 16.33
N PRO A 130 1.26 2.14 16.46
CA PRO A 130 1.20 1.25 15.30
C PRO A 130 -0.03 1.54 14.45
N LEU A 131 0.15 1.70 13.14
CA LEU A 131 -0.89 1.63 12.12
C LEU A 131 -0.68 0.34 11.32
N VAL A 132 -1.63 -0.59 11.38
CA VAL A 132 -1.42 -1.95 10.89
C VAL A 132 -2.30 -2.25 9.69
N THR A 133 -1.69 -2.67 8.59
CA THR A 133 -2.39 -3.18 7.41
C THR A 133 -2.55 -4.69 7.54
N LEU A 134 -3.80 -5.18 7.51
CA LEU A 134 -4.10 -6.61 7.61
C LEU A 134 -3.60 -7.41 6.41
N CYS A 135 -3.78 -6.88 5.20
CA CYS A 135 -3.30 -7.53 3.97
C CYS A 135 -2.59 -6.51 3.09
N HIS A 136 -1.26 -6.61 3.02
CA HIS A 136 -0.43 -5.75 2.16
C HIS A 136 0.09 -6.57 0.97
N PHE A 137 -0.84 -7.00 0.10
CA PHE A 137 -0.63 -7.81 -1.11
C PHE A 137 -0.29 -9.30 -0.85
N ASP A 138 0.21 -9.65 0.31
CA ASP A 138 0.69 -11.00 0.63
C ASP A 138 -0.46 -11.94 1.01
N ILE A 139 -0.98 -12.66 0.01
CA ILE A 139 -1.98 -13.70 0.16
C ILE A 139 -1.27 -15.05 0.34
N HIS A 140 -1.78 -15.88 1.24
CA HIS A 140 -1.22 -17.21 1.48
C HIS A 140 -1.31 -18.13 0.25
N MET A 141 -0.20 -18.79 -0.15
CA MET A 141 -0.17 -19.65 -1.34
C MET A 141 -1.10 -20.85 -1.24
N GLY A 142 -1.29 -21.45 -0.06
CA GLY A 142 -2.27 -22.50 0.13
C GLY A 142 -3.70 -22.09 -0.25
N LEU A 143 -4.09 -20.84 0.02
CA LEU A 143 -5.40 -20.32 -0.40
C LEU A 143 -5.44 -20.03 -1.91
N VAL A 144 -4.31 -19.63 -2.51
CA VAL A 144 -4.19 -19.45 -3.96
C VAL A 144 -4.36 -20.79 -4.67
N GLU A 145 -3.65 -21.83 -4.24
CA GLU A 145 -3.66 -23.15 -4.85
C GLU A 145 -4.99 -23.88 -4.64
N GLN A 146 -5.53 -23.85 -3.43
CA GLN A 146 -6.71 -24.63 -3.06
C GLN A 146 -8.02 -23.96 -3.48
N TYR A 147 -8.10 -22.63 -3.39
CA TYR A 147 -9.35 -21.87 -3.60
C TYR A 147 -9.29 -20.84 -4.73
N GLY A 148 -8.15 -20.70 -5.40
CA GLY A 148 -7.94 -19.65 -6.40
C GLY A 148 -7.91 -18.25 -5.78
N SER A 149 -7.44 -18.14 -4.52
CA SER A 149 -7.42 -16.87 -3.79
C SER A 149 -8.83 -16.27 -3.66
N TRP A 150 -8.97 -14.97 -3.91
CA TRP A 150 -10.24 -14.22 -3.80
C TRP A 150 -11.31 -14.61 -4.85
N ARG A 151 -11.05 -15.58 -5.72
CA ARG A 151 -12.09 -16.18 -6.57
C ARG A 151 -13.17 -16.87 -5.74
N SER A 152 -12.81 -17.36 -4.55
CA SER A 152 -13.69 -18.13 -3.66
C SER A 152 -14.04 -17.36 -2.39
N ARG A 153 -15.30 -17.45 -1.96
CA ARG A 153 -15.76 -16.96 -0.64
C ARG A 153 -15.07 -17.67 0.53
N LYS A 154 -14.48 -18.84 0.28
CA LYS A 154 -13.71 -19.55 1.32
C LYS A 154 -12.51 -18.74 1.79
N THR A 155 -11.86 -18.00 0.90
CA THR A 155 -10.79 -17.06 1.26
C THR A 155 -11.29 -15.94 2.15
N LEU A 156 -12.53 -15.44 1.93
CA LEU A 156 -13.15 -14.45 2.81
C LEU A 156 -13.36 -15.01 4.24
N GLU A 157 -13.84 -16.26 4.38
CA GLU A 157 -13.99 -16.90 5.70
C GLU A 157 -12.63 -17.06 6.41
N CYS A 158 -11.60 -17.44 5.68
CA CYS A 158 -10.25 -17.56 6.23
C CYS A 158 -9.70 -16.19 6.65
N PHE A 159 -9.92 -15.15 5.84
CA PHE A 159 -9.53 -13.79 6.16
C PHE A 159 -10.26 -13.24 7.40
N ALA A 160 -11.55 -13.51 7.53
CA ALA A 160 -12.32 -13.10 8.70
C ALA A 160 -11.72 -13.68 9.99
N ARG A 161 -11.35 -14.96 9.99
CA ARG A 161 -10.67 -15.62 11.12
C ARG A 161 -9.31 -15.02 11.42
N TYR A 162 -8.53 -14.76 10.40
CA TYR A 162 -7.24 -14.10 10.52
C TYR A 162 -7.39 -12.68 11.12
N ALA A 163 -8.29 -11.87 10.60
CA ALA A 163 -8.56 -10.52 11.08
C ALA A 163 -9.05 -10.53 12.55
N GLU A 164 -9.96 -11.45 12.89
CA GLU A 164 -10.43 -11.66 14.27
C GLU A 164 -9.25 -11.97 15.21
N THR A 165 -8.34 -12.83 14.80
CA THR A 165 -7.12 -13.13 15.57
C THR A 165 -6.29 -11.87 15.79
N CYS A 166 -6.08 -11.05 14.77
CA CYS A 166 -5.33 -9.82 14.89
C CYS A 166 -5.97 -8.84 15.89
N PHE A 167 -7.29 -8.62 15.82
CA PHE A 167 -7.99 -7.71 16.74
C PHE A 167 -7.95 -8.22 18.18
N LYS A 168 -8.06 -9.53 18.39
CA LYS A 168 -7.98 -10.15 19.69
C LYS A 168 -6.57 -10.08 20.28
N GLU A 169 -5.58 -10.56 19.53
CA GLU A 169 -4.23 -10.76 20.04
C GLU A 169 -3.45 -9.45 20.23
N TYR A 170 -3.81 -8.39 19.50
CA TYR A 170 -3.15 -7.09 19.55
C TYR A 170 -4.04 -5.98 20.14
N SER A 171 -5.12 -6.37 20.82
CA SER A 171 -5.98 -5.45 21.59
C SER A 171 -5.15 -4.64 22.59
N GLY A 172 -5.40 -3.32 22.65
CA GLY A 172 -4.62 -2.38 23.48
C GLY A 172 -3.22 -2.03 22.96
N LEU A 173 -2.73 -2.72 21.92
CA LEU A 173 -1.46 -2.40 21.25
C LEU A 173 -1.67 -1.64 19.94
N VAL A 174 -2.72 -1.97 19.20
CA VAL A 174 -3.02 -1.39 17.89
C VAL A 174 -4.45 -0.85 17.91
N HIS A 175 -4.62 0.43 17.50
CA HIS A 175 -5.93 1.09 17.39
C HIS A 175 -6.28 1.48 15.94
N TYR A 176 -5.27 1.68 15.09
CA TYR A 176 -5.44 2.07 13.70
C TYR A 176 -5.18 0.87 12.78
N TRP A 177 -6.18 0.55 11.96
CA TRP A 177 -6.15 -0.61 11.08
C TRP A 177 -6.48 -0.22 9.65
N LEU A 178 -5.78 -0.82 8.69
CA LEU A 178 -6.13 -0.81 7.27
C LEU A 178 -6.46 -2.23 6.83
N THR A 179 -7.56 -2.40 6.12
CA THR A 179 -7.98 -3.74 5.73
C THR A 179 -7.12 -4.32 4.62
N PHE A 180 -6.98 -3.58 3.51
CA PHE A 180 -6.18 -3.97 2.34
C PHE A 180 -5.36 -2.79 1.85
N ASN A 181 -4.10 -3.04 1.53
CA ASN A 181 -3.25 -2.05 0.89
C ASN A 181 -3.68 -1.82 -0.55
N GLU A 182 -3.79 -0.56 -0.97
CA GLU A 182 -4.03 -0.15 -2.37
C GLU A 182 -5.00 -1.09 -3.12
N ILE A 183 -6.20 -1.24 -2.58
CA ILE A 183 -7.20 -2.23 -3.03
C ILE A 183 -7.44 -2.20 -4.55
N ASN A 184 -7.29 -1.03 -5.19
CA ASN A 184 -7.46 -0.83 -6.63
C ASN A 184 -6.28 -1.38 -7.47
N ILE A 185 -5.15 -1.74 -6.86
CA ILE A 185 -4.01 -2.38 -7.55
C ILE A 185 -4.37 -3.77 -8.10
N LEU A 186 -5.39 -4.40 -7.55
CA LEU A 186 -5.95 -5.65 -8.09
C LEU A 186 -6.31 -5.54 -9.58
N LEU A 187 -6.73 -4.37 -10.06
CA LEU A 187 -6.99 -4.12 -11.49
C LEU A 187 -5.74 -4.21 -12.37
N HIS A 188 -4.57 -3.88 -11.83
CA HIS A 188 -3.34 -3.68 -12.59
C HIS A 188 -2.30 -4.78 -12.38
N SER A 189 -2.32 -5.41 -11.22
CA SER A 189 -1.35 -6.42 -10.80
C SER A 189 -2.06 -7.54 -10.04
N PRO A 190 -2.91 -8.33 -10.70
CA PRO A 190 -3.84 -9.24 -10.05
C PRO A 190 -3.18 -10.33 -9.22
N PHE A 191 -2.03 -10.88 -9.65
CA PHE A 191 -1.35 -11.89 -8.84
C PHE A 191 -0.62 -11.26 -7.65
N SER A 192 0.21 -10.22 -7.87
CA SER A 192 0.90 -9.60 -6.75
C SER A 192 -0.05 -8.88 -5.80
N GLY A 193 -1.14 -8.29 -6.30
CA GLY A 193 -2.11 -7.54 -5.48
C GLY A 193 -3.13 -8.41 -4.76
N ALA A 194 -3.40 -9.63 -5.26
CA ALA A 194 -4.50 -10.47 -4.73
C ALA A 194 -4.33 -11.98 -4.96
N GLY A 195 -3.18 -12.46 -5.38
CA GLY A 195 -2.96 -13.89 -5.66
C GLY A 195 -3.82 -14.45 -6.81
N ILE A 196 -4.26 -13.59 -7.75
CA ILE A 196 -5.12 -14.01 -8.86
C ILE A 196 -4.26 -14.35 -10.08
N ALA A 197 -4.28 -15.61 -10.48
CA ALA A 197 -3.75 -16.09 -11.75
C ALA A 197 -4.90 -16.44 -12.69
N PHE A 198 -4.67 -16.39 -14.00
CA PHE A 198 -5.68 -16.62 -15.01
C PHE A 198 -5.46 -17.92 -15.76
N GLN A 199 -6.57 -18.55 -16.17
CA GLN A 199 -6.57 -19.67 -17.12
C GLN A 199 -6.72 -19.11 -18.55
N GLU A 200 -6.32 -19.91 -19.54
CA GLU A 200 -6.50 -19.55 -20.94
C GLU A 200 -7.99 -19.38 -21.28
N GLY A 201 -8.32 -18.31 -22.00
CA GLY A 201 -9.68 -18.02 -22.45
C GLY A 201 -10.62 -17.40 -21.39
N GLU A 202 -10.18 -17.17 -20.15
CA GLU A 202 -11.01 -16.51 -19.15
C GLU A 202 -11.27 -15.03 -19.44
N ASN A 203 -12.47 -14.57 -19.14
CA ASN A 203 -12.74 -13.13 -19.05
C ASN A 203 -12.05 -12.57 -17.79
N ARG A 204 -10.87 -11.97 -17.98
CA ARG A 204 -10.07 -11.41 -16.87
C ARG A 204 -10.84 -10.38 -16.06
N SER A 205 -11.65 -9.54 -16.71
CA SER A 205 -12.47 -8.55 -16.00
C SER A 205 -13.51 -9.21 -15.09
N GLN A 206 -14.19 -10.26 -15.55
CA GLN A 206 -15.11 -11.02 -14.71
C GLN A 206 -14.43 -11.57 -13.45
N VAL A 207 -13.25 -12.17 -13.61
CA VAL A 207 -12.48 -12.73 -12.51
C VAL A 207 -12.05 -11.64 -11.51
N ILE A 208 -11.49 -10.55 -12.03
CA ILE A 208 -10.98 -9.44 -11.22
C ILE A 208 -12.11 -8.78 -10.41
N TYR A 209 -13.23 -8.42 -11.04
CA TYR A 209 -14.30 -7.72 -10.32
C TYR A 209 -15.08 -8.64 -9.39
N GLN A 210 -15.19 -9.94 -9.69
CA GLN A 210 -15.75 -10.90 -8.72
C GLN A 210 -14.83 -11.07 -7.51
N ALA A 211 -13.53 -11.19 -7.71
CA ALA A 211 -12.54 -11.23 -6.63
C ALA A 211 -12.58 -9.92 -5.81
N ALA A 212 -12.67 -8.78 -6.47
CA ALA A 212 -12.83 -7.47 -5.82
C ALA A 212 -14.08 -7.43 -4.93
N HIS A 213 -15.20 -7.99 -5.38
CA HIS A 213 -16.41 -8.09 -4.55
C HIS A 213 -16.15 -8.87 -3.25
N HIS A 214 -15.46 -10.00 -3.33
CA HIS A 214 -15.10 -10.78 -2.14
C HIS A 214 -14.13 -10.04 -1.22
N VAL A 215 -13.17 -9.29 -1.76
CA VAL A 215 -12.26 -8.42 -0.99
C VAL A 215 -13.02 -7.29 -0.29
N LEU A 216 -14.00 -6.68 -0.95
CA LEU A 216 -14.86 -5.65 -0.34
C LEU A 216 -15.71 -6.21 0.81
N LEU A 217 -16.28 -7.40 0.65
CA LEU A 217 -16.98 -8.11 1.73
C LEU A 217 -16.04 -8.46 2.89
N ALA A 218 -14.82 -8.87 2.58
CA ALA A 218 -13.79 -9.16 3.58
C ALA A 218 -13.41 -7.90 4.37
N SER A 219 -13.27 -6.76 3.69
CA SER A 219 -13.03 -5.46 4.32
C SER A 219 -14.17 -5.06 5.26
N ALA A 220 -15.42 -5.17 4.83
CA ALA A 220 -16.59 -4.88 5.67
C ALA A 220 -16.67 -5.83 6.88
N THR A 221 -16.35 -7.12 6.68
CA THR A 221 -16.29 -8.10 7.77
C THR A 221 -15.22 -7.74 8.79
N ALA A 222 -14.02 -7.38 8.34
CA ALA A 222 -12.93 -6.95 9.21
C ALA A 222 -13.30 -5.67 9.99
N THR A 223 -13.92 -4.68 9.34
CA THR A 223 -14.39 -3.45 10.00
C THR A 223 -15.39 -3.76 11.11
N ARG A 224 -16.37 -4.63 10.84
CA ARG A 224 -17.32 -5.09 11.86
C ARG A 224 -16.62 -5.76 13.04
N LEU A 225 -15.70 -6.69 12.76
CA LEU A 225 -14.96 -7.41 13.80
C LEU A 225 -14.09 -6.46 14.63
N ALA A 226 -13.39 -5.52 14.01
CA ALA A 226 -12.59 -4.53 14.72
C ALA A 226 -13.41 -3.76 15.76
N HIS A 227 -14.57 -3.25 15.37
CA HIS A 227 -15.46 -2.51 16.27
C HIS A 227 -16.14 -3.40 17.33
N GLN A 228 -16.33 -4.70 17.05
CA GLN A 228 -16.87 -5.66 18.04
C GLN A 228 -15.84 -5.97 19.13
N TYR A 229 -14.56 -6.06 18.79
CA TYR A 229 -13.48 -6.30 19.74
C TYR A 229 -13.14 -5.06 20.58
N ASP A 230 -13.08 -3.91 19.94
CA ASP A 230 -12.89 -2.63 20.62
C ASP A 230 -13.56 -1.50 19.79
N PRO A 231 -14.62 -0.85 20.32
CA PRO A 231 -15.26 0.27 19.64
C PRO A 231 -14.37 1.48 19.40
N ALA A 232 -13.20 1.57 20.07
CA ALA A 232 -12.21 2.61 19.86
C ALA A 232 -11.31 2.35 18.64
N ASN A 233 -11.32 1.13 18.07
CA ASN A 233 -10.59 0.84 16.85
C ASN A 233 -11.05 1.74 15.71
N GLN A 234 -10.10 2.26 14.95
CA GLN A 234 -10.32 3.05 13.75
C GLN A 234 -9.87 2.24 12.54
N VAL A 235 -10.78 2.01 11.61
CA VAL A 235 -10.52 1.19 10.41
C VAL A 235 -10.60 2.04 9.16
N GLY A 236 -9.53 2.03 8.37
CA GLY A 236 -9.45 2.75 7.09
C GLY A 236 -9.47 1.82 5.87
N CYS A 237 -9.97 2.33 4.75
CA CYS A 237 -9.64 1.81 3.43
C CYS A 237 -8.29 2.38 2.96
N MET A 238 -7.67 1.80 1.93
CA MET A 238 -6.44 2.33 1.38
C MET A 238 -6.44 2.26 -0.15
N LEU A 239 -6.25 3.42 -0.77
CA LEU A 239 -6.27 3.64 -2.21
C LEU A 239 -4.87 3.92 -2.74
N ALA A 240 -4.47 3.31 -3.88
CA ALA A 240 -3.40 3.85 -4.71
C ALA A 240 -3.90 5.15 -5.36
N GLY A 241 -3.59 6.28 -4.74
CA GLY A 241 -4.10 7.60 -5.09
C GLY A 241 -3.39 8.22 -6.29
N GLY A 242 -3.85 9.38 -6.67
CA GLY A 242 -3.35 10.21 -7.76
C GLY A 242 -4.42 10.50 -8.78
N SER A 243 -4.63 11.80 -9.04
CA SER A 243 -5.64 12.29 -9.98
C SER A 243 -5.30 11.93 -11.42
N PHE A 244 -6.32 11.74 -12.24
CA PHE A 244 -6.21 11.54 -13.68
C PHE A 244 -6.46 12.88 -14.39
N TYR A 245 -5.42 13.50 -14.92
CA TYR A 245 -5.55 14.71 -15.72
C TYR A 245 -5.98 14.38 -17.15
N PRO A 246 -6.93 15.12 -17.73
CA PRO A 246 -7.14 15.08 -19.16
C PRO A 246 -5.92 15.68 -19.88
N TYR A 247 -5.49 15.07 -20.99
CA TYR A 247 -4.34 15.58 -21.77
C TYR A 247 -4.59 16.98 -22.33
N SER A 248 -5.85 17.27 -22.65
CA SER A 248 -6.29 18.57 -23.15
C SER A 248 -7.69 18.93 -22.63
N CYS A 249 -8.13 20.16 -22.90
CA CYS A 249 -9.51 20.60 -22.64
C CYS A 249 -10.54 20.04 -23.65
N ASN A 250 -10.15 19.15 -24.57
CA ASN A 250 -11.10 18.44 -25.41
C ASN A 250 -12.08 17.66 -24.54
N PRO A 251 -13.43 17.85 -24.71
CA PRO A 251 -14.42 17.11 -23.91
C PRO A 251 -14.25 15.58 -23.90
N GLU A 252 -13.71 14.99 -24.96
CA GLU A 252 -13.43 13.55 -25.02
C GLU A 252 -12.27 13.15 -24.07
N ASP A 253 -11.19 13.95 -23.99
CA ASP A 253 -10.10 13.72 -23.04
C ASP A 253 -10.58 13.92 -21.59
N VAL A 254 -11.45 14.93 -21.37
CA VAL A 254 -12.05 15.17 -20.04
C VAL A 254 -12.95 14.00 -19.65
N TRP A 255 -13.73 13.45 -20.58
CA TRP A 255 -14.57 12.30 -20.31
C TRP A 255 -13.77 11.02 -20.02
N GLU A 256 -12.67 10.79 -20.74
CA GLU A 256 -11.74 9.68 -20.45
C GLU A 256 -11.17 9.81 -19.02
N SER A 257 -10.79 11.02 -18.62
CA SER A 257 -10.32 11.28 -17.24
C SER A 257 -11.39 10.92 -16.21
N VAL A 258 -12.64 11.32 -16.40
CA VAL A 258 -13.76 10.99 -15.51
C VAL A 258 -13.96 9.47 -15.40
N GLN A 259 -13.90 8.75 -16.54
CA GLN A 259 -14.08 7.29 -16.53
C GLN A 259 -12.95 6.56 -15.81
N LYS A 260 -11.71 7.00 -16.00
CA LYS A 260 -10.54 6.43 -15.29
C LYS A 260 -10.62 6.71 -13.78
N GLU A 261 -11.03 7.90 -13.40
CA GLU A 261 -11.24 8.24 -11.99
C GLU A 261 -12.36 7.38 -11.37
N GLN A 262 -13.47 7.18 -12.07
CA GLN A 262 -14.55 6.30 -11.61
C GLN A 262 -14.09 4.86 -11.42
N GLU A 263 -13.32 4.30 -12.36
CA GLU A 263 -12.78 2.95 -12.26
C GLU A 263 -11.82 2.82 -11.05
N ASN A 264 -10.96 3.81 -10.86
CA ASN A 264 -9.99 3.86 -9.75
C ASN A 264 -10.68 3.96 -8.37
N LEU A 265 -11.71 4.80 -8.25
CA LEU A 265 -12.42 5.07 -7.01
C LEU A 265 -13.52 4.04 -6.67
N LEU A 266 -13.87 3.13 -7.60
CA LEU A 266 -14.95 2.15 -7.40
C LEU A 266 -14.86 1.43 -6.03
N PHE A 267 -13.67 1.01 -5.66
CA PHE A 267 -13.43 0.23 -4.45
C PHE A 267 -13.70 1.03 -3.18
N ILE A 268 -13.12 2.23 -3.10
CA ILE A 268 -13.32 3.07 -1.91
C ILE A 268 -14.71 3.71 -1.90
N ASP A 269 -15.36 3.91 -3.06
CA ASP A 269 -16.78 4.26 -3.10
C ASP A 269 -17.61 3.21 -2.35
N VAL A 270 -17.34 1.93 -2.54
CA VAL A 270 -18.05 0.85 -1.84
C VAL A 270 -17.68 0.81 -0.36
N GLN A 271 -16.39 0.88 -0.02
CA GLN A 271 -15.93 0.83 1.38
C GLN A 271 -16.42 2.01 2.22
N VAL A 272 -16.56 3.19 1.61
CA VAL A 272 -16.99 4.43 2.31
C VAL A 272 -18.50 4.60 2.31
N ARG A 273 -19.19 4.23 1.22
CA ARG A 273 -20.64 4.46 1.06
C ARG A 273 -21.48 3.21 1.32
N GLY A 274 -20.85 2.06 1.49
CA GLY A 274 -21.51 0.77 1.74
C GLY A 274 -22.35 0.24 0.57
N ARG A 275 -22.12 0.72 -0.63
CA ARG A 275 -22.86 0.29 -1.84
C ARG A 275 -22.12 0.61 -3.11
N TYR A 276 -22.38 -0.15 -4.15
CA TYR A 276 -21.87 0.15 -5.48
C TYR A 276 -22.43 1.48 -6.02
N PRO A 277 -21.59 2.35 -6.60
CA PRO A 277 -22.05 3.61 -7.20
C PRO A 277 -22.84 3.36 -8.48
N GLY A 278 -23.64 4.35 -8.89
CA GLY A 278 -24.51 4.23 -10.08
C GLY A 278 -23.76 3.93 -11.39
N TYR A 279 -22.56 4.45 -11.55
CA TYR A 279 -21.72 4.22 -12.73
C TYR A 279 -21.21 2.77 -12.83
N ALA A 280 -21.16 2.01 -11.72
CA ALA A 280 -20.68 0.63 -11.70
C ALA A 280 -21.48 -0.26 -12.67
N ARG A 281 -22.80 -0.01 -12.82
CA ARG A 281 -23.64 -0.76 -13.76
C ARG A 281 -23.13 -0.67 -15.20
N LYS A 282 -22.79 0.55 -15.65
CA LYS A 282 -22.24 0.78 -16.98
C LYS A 282 -20.86 0.16 -17.13
N LEU A 283 -19.98 0.39 -16.16
CA LEU A 283 -18.63 -0.16 -16.12
C LEU A 283 -18.63 -1.69 -16.25
N PHE A 284 -19.48 -2.36 -15.47
CA PHE A 284 -19.60 -3.82 -15.53
C PHE A 284 -20.17 -4.32 -16.85
N ALA A 285 -21.16 -3.63 -17.40
CA ALA A 285 -21.73 -4.00 -18.72
C ALA A 285 -20.68 -3.89 -19.84
N GLU A 286 -19.90 -2.81 -19.89
CA GLU A 286 -18.84 -2.61 -20.87
C GLU A 286 -17.71 -3.64 -20.77
N LYS A 287 -17.41 -4.10 -19.56
CA LYS A 287 -16.39 -5.13 -19.29
C LYS A 287 -16.95 -6.56 -19.31
N GLN A 288 -18.23 -6.73 -19.62
CA GLN A 288 -18.92 -8.03 -19.60
C GLN A 288 -18.78 -8.74 -18.24
N VAL A 289 -18.98 -7.98 -17.16
CA VAL A 289 -18.92 -8.46 -15.77
C VAL A 289 -20.34 -8.63 -15.24
N GLN A 290 -20.60 -9.79 -14.67
CA GLN A 290 -21.81 -10.09 -13.90
C GLN A 290 -21.41 -10.57 -12.51
N LEU A 291 -21.59 -9.72 -11.49
CA LEU A 291 -21.27 -10.08 -10.12
C LEU A 291 -22.24 -11.12 -9.58
N HIS A 292 -21.71 -12.17 -9.00
CA HIS A 292 -22.43 -13.14 -8.21
C HIS A 292 -22.44 -12.66 -6.76
N THR A 293 -23.62 -12.28 -6.26
CA THR A 293 -23.84 -11.83 -4.90
C THR A 293 -24.72 -12.84 -4.14
N GLU A 294 -24.63 -12.85 -2.82
CA GLU A 294 -25.46 -13.67 -1.95
C GLU A 294 -26.36 -12.80 -1.06
N PRO A 295 -27.50 -13.38 -0.57
CA PRO A 295 -28.32 -12.68 0.39
C PRO A 295 -27.51 -12.21 1.61
N GLY A 296 -27.59 -10.93 1.95
CA GLY A 296 -26.85 -10.32 3.06
C GLY A 296 -25.62 -9.53 2.65
N ASP A 297 -25.06 -9.70 1.45
CA ASP A 297 -23.88 -8.95 0.99
C ASP A 297 -24.10 -7.44 1.03
N ASP A 298 -25.23 -6.96 0.52
CA ASP A 298 -25.56 -5.53 0.52
C ASP A 298 -25.74 -4.97 1.95
N ALA A 299 -26.30 -5.74 2.87
CA ALA A 299 -26.42 -5.35 4.26
C ALA A 299 -25.04 -5.27 4.93
N LEU A 300 -24.19 -6.28 4.72
CA LEU A 300 -22.84 -6.33 5.26
C LEU A 300 -22.02 -5.10 4.81
N LEU A 301 -22.05 -4.76 3.53
CA LEU A 301 -21.35 -3.59 3.00
C LEU A 301 -21.88 -2.28 3.60
N ARG A 302 -23.22 -2.11 3.63
CA ARG A 302 -23.89 -0.89 4.08
C ARG A 302 -23.68 -0.60 5.56
N GLU A 303 -23.65 -1.61 6.39
CA GLU A 303 -23.61 -1.48 7.85
C GLU A 303 -22.17 -1.39 8.40
N ASN A 304 -21.16 -1.68 7.57
CA ASN A 304 -19.78 -1.78 8.04
C ASN A 304 -18.83 -0.99 7.13
N THR A 305 -19.08 0.31 6.99
CA THR A 305 -18.23 1.25 6.28
C THR A 305 -17.03 1.66 7.11
N VAL A 306 -15.95 2.05 6.44
CA VAL A 306 -14.69 2.49 7.09
C VAL A 306 -14.84 3.83 7.82
N ASP A 307 -13.99 4.07 8.82
CA ASP A 307 -13.99 5.29 9.64
C ASP A 307 -13.26 6.44 8.96
N PHE A 308 -12.15 6.18 8.29
CA PHE A 308 -11.34 7.15 7.55
C PHE A 308 -10.89 6.61 6.21
N ILE A 309 -10.39 7.50 5.35
CA ILE A 309 -9.85 7.14 4.04
C ILE A 309 -8.35 7.32 4.08
N SER A 310 -7.61 6.25 3.83
CA SER A 310 -6.18 6.36 3.59
C SER A 310 -5.82 6.14 2.13
N PHE A 311 -4.68 6.71 1.74
CA PHE A 311 -4.19 6.60 0.37
C PHE A 311 -2.68 6.73 0.31
N SER A 312 -2.09 6.17 -0.75
CA SER A 312 -0.74 6.47 -1.20
C SER A 312 -0.77 7.57 -2.25
N TYR A 313 0.30 8.34 -2.34
CA TYR A 313 0.51 9.27 -3.44
C TYR A 313 1.97 9.27 -3.87
N TYR A 314 2.21 8.90 -5.11
CA TYR A 314 3.54 8.94 -5.72
C TYR A 314 3.58 9.77 -6.99
N ALA A 315 2.48 9.82 -7.73
CA ALA A 315 2.36 10.49 -9.01
C ALA A 315 0.90 10.78 -9.37
N SER A 316 0.66 11.85 -10.12
CA SER A 316 -0.55 12.01 -10.93
C SER A 316 -0.41 11.27 -12.27
N ARG A 317 -1.53 11.07 -12.94
CA ARG A 317 -1.61 10.37 -14.24
C ARG A 317 -2.22 11.30 -15.26
N CYS A 318 -1.86 11.13 -16.52
CA CYS A 318 -2.46 11.87 -17.64
C CYS A 318 -3.09 10.87 -18.62
N VAL A 319 -4.30 11.16 -19.07
CA VAL A 319 -5.07 10.31 -19.99
C VAL A 319 -5.61 11.08 -21.18
N ALA A 320 -5.81 10.39 -22.27
CA ALA A 320 -6.37 10.97 -23.48
C ALA A 320 -7.28 9.97 -24.20
N ALA A 321 -8.33 10.43 -24.84
CA ALA A 321 -9.25 9.61 -25.62
C ALA A 321 -8.57 8.91 -26.81
N SER A 322 -7.53 9.54 -27.40
CA SER A 322 -6.67 8.93 -28.40
C SER A 322 -5.20 9.01 -27.99
N LEU A 323 -4.46 7.92 -28.20
CA LEU A 323 -3.01 7.87 -27.96
C LEU A 323 -2.18 8.27 -29.18
N GLU A 324 -2.81 8.55 -30.33
CA GLU A 324 -2.13 8.91 -31.58
C GLU A 324 -1.28 10.18 -31.38
N GLY A 325 -0.01 10.11 -31.75
CA GLY A 325 0.93 11.21 -31.63
C GLY A 325 1.33 11.61 -30.20
N LYS A 326 0.93 10.84 -29.19
CA LYS A 326 1.22 11.13 -27.76
C LYS A 326 2.27 10.16 -27.20
N ALA A 327 3.24 10.71 -26.48
CA ALA A 327 4.20 9.89 -25.74
C ALA A 327 3.50 9.19 -24.58
N VAL A 328 3.73 7.89 -24.45
CA VAL A 328 3.21 7.07 -23.36
C VAL A 328 4.28 6.90 -22.28
N ASN A 329 3.85 6.98 -21.04
CA ASN A 329 4.66 6.64 -19.88
C ASN A 329 4.26 5.23 -19.42
N ASP A 330 5.14 4.27 -19.63
CA ASP A 330 4.95 2.89 -19.22
C ASP A 330 5.35 2.68 -17.75
N GLY A 331 5.00 3.62 -16.87
CA GLY A 331 5.28 3.53 -15.43
C GLY A 331 4.97 2.14 -14.86
N ASN A 332 5.62 1.80 -13.74
CA ASN A 332 5.67 0.43 -13.19
C ASN A 332 4.32 -0.26 -12.95
N VAL A 333 3.22 0.48 -12.84
CA VAL A 333 1.92 -0.08 -12.44
C VAL A 333 0.81 0.31 -13.39
N VAL A 334 0.69 1.60 -13.76
CA VAL A 334 -0.41 2.10 -14.58
C VAL A 334 0.13 2.83 -15.81
N ARG A 335 -0.22 2.34 -16.98
CA ARG A 335 0.10 3.01 -18.24
C ARG A 335 -0.64 4.33 -18.35
N SER A 336 0.05 5.41 -18.71
CA SER A 336 -0.51 6.76 -18.85
C SER A 336 0.14 7.51 -19.99
N VAL A 337 -0.51 8.58 -20.47
CA VAL A 337 0.13 9.54 -21.39
C VAL A 337 1.12 10.38 -20.58
N LYS A 338 2.28 10.69 -21.16
CA LYS A 338 3.26 11.58 -20.51
C LYS A 338 2.67 12.98 -20.39
N ASN A 339 2.61 13.49 -19.16
CA ASN A 339 2.21 14.88 -18.93
C ASN A 339 3.36 15.82 -19.38
N PRO A 340 3.13 16.73 -20.36
CA PRO A 340 4.19 17.57 -20.91
C PRO A 340 4.70 18.65 -19.94
N TYR A 341 3.99 18.89 -18.83
CA TYR A 341 4.30 19.94 -17.86
C TYR A 341 5.03 19.44 -16.61
N LEU A 342 5.20 18.10 -16.48
CA LEU A 342 5.77 17.49 -15.29
C LEU A 342 7.10 16.80 -15.59
N GLN A 343 8.03 16.93 -14.64
CA GLN A 343 9.24 16.13 -14.61
C GLN A 343 8.91 14.71 -14.10
N THR A 344 9.76 13.75 -14.42
CA THR A 344 9.62 12.38 -13.98
C THR A 344 10.81 11.94 -13.13
N SER A 345 10.57 11.02 -12.20
CA SER A 345 11.61 10.30 -11.46
C SER A 345 12.42 9.38 -12.41
N GLN A 346 13.47 8.77 -11.89
CA GLN A 346 14.29 7.77 -12.61
C GLN A 346 13.46 6.55 -13.08
N TRP A 347 12.32 6.27 -12.46
CA TRP A 347 11.37 5.22 -12.86
C TRP A 347 10.18 5.75 -13.66
N GLY A 348 10.26 6.96 -14.21
CA GLY A 348 9.22 7.53 -15.09
C GLY A 348 7.97 8.03 -14.38
N TRP A 349 7.95 8.12 -13.05
CA TRP A 349 6.79 8.63 -12.31
C TRP A 349 6.78 10.15 -12.29
N ALA A 350 5.63 10.75 -12.59
CA ALA A 350 5.49 12.19 -12.59
C ALA A 350 5.69 12.77 -11.18
N ILE A 351 6.55 13.77 -11.03
CA ILE A 351 6.77 14.49 -9.77
C ILE A 351 5.79 15.65 -9.73
N ASP A 352 4.72 15.52 -8.94
CA ASP A 352 3.61 16.46 -8.94
C ASP A 352 3.08 16.76 -7.51
N PRO A 353 3.71 17.68 -6.79
CA PRO A 353 3.23 18.10 -5.48
C PRO A 353 1.83 18.73 -5.50
N LEU A 354 1.50 19.51 -6.56
CA LEU A 354 0.17 20.10 -6.69
C LEU A 354 -0.90 19.00 -6.91
N GLY A 355 -0.56 17.93 -7.60
CA GLY A 355 -1.44 16.78 -7.78
C GLY A 355 -1.80 16.11 -6.46
N LEU A 356 -0.89 16.09 -5.47
CA LEU A 356 -1.20 15.62 -4.12
C LEU A 356 -2.28 16.50 -3.47
N ARG A 357 -2.13 17.84 -3.53
CA ARG A 357 -3.14 18.79 -3.02
C ARG A 357 -4.49 18.60 -3.70
N ILE A 358 -4.49 18.45 -5.04
CA ILE A 358 -5.70 18.20 -5.82
C ILE A 358 -6.36 16.90 -5.39
N THR A 359 -5.60 15.81 -5.29
CA THR A 359 -6.10 14.49 -4.86
C THR A 359 -6.75 14.56 -3.48
N MET A 360 -6.12 15.24 -2.52
CA MET A 360 -6.68 15.38 -1.17
C MET A 360 -8.00 16.16 -1.18
N ASN A 361 -8.06 17.28 -1.90
CA ASN A 361 -9.29 18.07 -2.02
C ASN A 361 -10.41 17.25 -2.68
N GLN A 362 -10.11 16.54 -3.78
CA GLN A 362 -11.09 15.70 -4.47
C GLN A 362 -11.63 14.58 -3.59
N LEU A 363 -10.76 13.87 -2.84
CA LEU A 363 -11.17 12.81 -1.93
C LEU A 363 -12.01 13.36 -0.77
N TYR A 364 -11.59 14.48 -0.18
CA TYR A 364 -12.32 15.07 0.93
C TYR A 364 -13.69 15.61 0.49
N ASP A 365 -13.75 16.33 -0.63
CA ASP A 365 -15.02 16.85 -1.19
C ASP A 365 -15.99 15.71 -1.53
N ARG A 366 -15.46 14.59 -2.05
CA ARG A 366 -16.28 13.43 -2.44
C ARG A 366 -16.88 12.68 -1.26
N TYR A 367 -16.17 12.56 -0.15
CA TYR A 367 -16.52 11.63 0.92
C TYR A 367 -16.81 12.28 2.28
N GLN A 368 -16.27 13.46 2.54
CA GLN A 368 -16.40 14.20 3.82
C GLN A 368 -16.04 13.32 5.03
N LYS A 369 -14.96 12.54 4.91
CA LYS A 369 -14.36 11.73 5.97
C LYS A 369 -12.90 12.13 6.16
N PRO A 370 -12.34 11.98 7.38
CA PRO A 370 -10.94 12.22 7.61
C PRO A 370 -10.05 11.46 6.62
N LEU A 371 -9.02 12.12 6.10
CA LEU A 371 -8.02 11.53 5.22
C LEU A 371 -6.76 11.18 6.00
N PHE A 372 -6.04 10.15 5.55
CA PHE A 372 -4.72 9.81 6.05
C PHE A 372 -3.80 9.48 4.88
N LEU A 373 -2.79 10.30 4.65
CA LEU A 373 -1.74 10.02 3.65
C LEU A 373 -0.75 9.04 4.25
N VAL A 374 -0.88 7.76 3.88
CA VAL A 374 -0.15 6.65 4.53
C VAL A 374 1.05 6.14 3.72
N GLU A 375 1.27 6.69 2.53
CA GLU A 375 2.49 6.51 1.75
C GLU A 375 2.73 7.71 0.84
N ASN A 376 3.93 8.30 0.92
CA ASN A 376 4.46 9.24 -0.06
C ASN A 376 5.99 9.17 -0.05
N GLY A 377 6.64 9.09 -1.21
CA GLY A 377 8.09 8.98 -1.27
C GLY A 377 8.63 8.98 -2.69
N LEU A 378 9.95 9.10 -2.79
CA LEU A 378 10.70 9.07 -4.03
C LEU A 378 11.63 7.85 -4.05
N GLY A 379 11.39 6.93 -4.99
CA GLY A 379 12.37 5.91 -5.32
C GLY A 379 13.51 6.52 -6.13
N ALA A 380 14.74 6.35 -5.66
CA ALA A 380 15.92 6.90 -6.30
C ALA A 380 17.13 5.97 -6.11
N HIS A 381 18.12 6.06 -7.03
CA HIS A 381 19.43 5.49 -6.80
C HIS A 381 20.21 6.37 -5.84
N ASP A 382 20.58 5.79 -4.70
CA ASP A 382 21.44 6.46 -3.72
C ASP A 382 22.91 6.12 -4.00
N THR A 383 23.81 7.06 -3.75
CA THR A 383 25.26 6.85 -3.80
C THR A 383 25.80 6.85 -2.39
N VAL A 384 26.52 5.80 -2.03
CA VAL A 384 27.27 5.73 -0.77
C VAL A 384 28.65 6.31 -0.99
N GLU A 385 28.98 7.37 -0.28
CA GLU A 385 30.28 8.04 -0.38
C GLU A 385 31.39 7.21 0.32
N PRO A 386 32.68 7.50 0.05
CA PRO A 386 33.78 6.75 0.67
C PRO A 386 33.81 6.74 2.21
N ASP A 387 33.20 7.75 2.83
CA ASP A 387 33.06 7.85 4.28
C ASP A 387 31.79 7.16 4.83
N GLY A 388 30.99 6.57 3.95
CA GLY A 388 29.75 5.88 4.28
C GLY A 388 28.50 6.78 4.34
N SER A 389 28.63 8.08 4.09
CA SER A 389 27.50 9.00 4.02
C SER A 389 26.65 8.80 2.76
N VAL A 390 25.38 9.18 2.81
CA VAL A 390 24.46 9.21 1.68
C VAL A 390 23.80 10.58 1.61
N HIS A 391 24.20 11.37 0.59
CA HIS A 391 23.67 12.70 0.34
C HIS A 391 22.47 12.62 -0.59
N ASP A 392 21.25 12.69 -0.04
CA ASP A 392 20.00 12.50 -0.77
C ASP A 392 19.13 13.77 -0.81
N ASP A 393 19.73 14.91 -1.14
CA ASP A 393 19.06 16.21 -1.29
C ASP A 393 17.87 16.18 -2.26
N TYR A 394 17.92 15.33 -3.29
CA TYR A 394 16.81 15.11 -4.22
C TYR A 394 15.58 14.51 -3.53
N ARG A 395 15.76 13.69 -2.48
CA ARG A 395 14.68 13.13 -1.65
C ARG A 395 14.13 14.20 -0.74
N ILE A 396 15.00 14.99 -0.13
CA ILE A 396 14.63 16.14 0.72
C ILE A 396 13.79 17.13 -0.09
N ASP A 397 14.22 17.51 -1.30
CA ASP A 397 13.47 18.43 -2.17
C ASP A 397 12.09 17.88 -2.53
N TYR A 398 12.03 16.59 -2.92
CA TYR A 398 10.76 15.93 -3.22
C TYR A 398 9.79 15.98 -2.03
N LEU A 399 10.24 15.54 -0.86
CA LEU A 399 9.42 15.48 0.35
C LEU A 399 9.00 16.87 0.82
N ARG A 400 9.91 17.85 0.81
CA ARG A 400 9.63 19.25 1.15
C ARG A 400 8.45 19.81 0.34
N ARG A 401 8.53 19.67 -0.98
CA ARG A 401 7.50 20.16 -1.89
C ARG A 401 6.16 19.46 -1.69
N HIS A 402 6.14 18.17 -1.39
CA HIS A 402 4.93 17.42 -1.11
C HIS A 402 4.34 17.78 0.26
N ILE A 403 5.16 17.97 1.29
CA ILE A 403 4.70 18.42 2.61
C ILE A 403 4.14 19.85 2.55
N GLU A 404 4.71 20.74 1.74
CA GLU A 404 4.12 22.06 1.47
C GLU A 404 2.72 21.93 0.85
N ALA A 405 2.53 21.01 -0.11
CA ALA A 405 1.21 20.75 -0.70
C ALA A 405 0.22 20.15 0.33
N VAL A 406 0.69 19.31 1.25
CA VAL A 406 -0.10 18.81 2.38
C VAL A 406 -0.59 19.97 3.27
N LYS A 407 0.29 20.89 3.66
CA LYS A 407 -0.07 22.09 4.46
C LYS A 407 -1.11 22.94 3.74
N GLN A 408 -0.96 23.11 2.43
CA GLN A 408 -1.91 23.86 1.62
C GLN A 408 -3.28 23.18 1.56
N ALA A 409 -3.35 21.85 1.42
CA ALA A 409 -4.61 21.11 1.41
C ALA A 409 -5.34 21.20 2.76
N VAL A 410 -4.62 21.13 3.88
CA VAL A 410 -5.21 21.38 5.22
C VAL A 410 -5.76 22.80 5.31
N SER A 411 -5.06 23.79 4.74
CA SER A 411 -5.56 25.17 4.67
C SER A 411 -6.77 25.33 3.74
N ASP A 412 -6.93 24.49 2.74
CA ASP A 412 -8.12 24.45 1.88
C ASP A 412 -9.35 23.88 2.61
N GLY A 413 -9.17 23.30 3.81
CA GLY A 413 -10.23 22.72 4.63
C GLY A 413 -10.25 21.22 4.68
N VAL A 414 -9.24 20.55 4.13
CA VAL A 414 -9.11 19.07 4.20
C VAL A 414 -8.79 18.65 5.63
N GLU A 415 -9.61 17.76 6.19
CA GLU A 415 -9.33 17.09 7.46
C GLU A 415 -8.32 15.95 7.24
N LEU A 416 -7.06 16.18 7.61
CA LEU A 416 -5.97 15.24 7.42
C LEU A 416 -5.39 14.80 8.77
N MET A 417 -5.41 13.48 9.03
CA MET A 417 -4.94 12.86 10.28
C MET A 417 -3.42 12.87 10.39
N GLY A 418 -2.70 12.70 9.27
CA GLY A 418 -1.25 12.60 9.30
C GLY A 418 -0.62 12.39 7.93
N TYR A 419 0.71 12.34 7.96
CA TYR A 419 1.59 12.11 6.82
C TYR A 419 2.59 11.00 7.17
N ILE A 420 2.62 9.96 6.35
CA ILE A 420 3.53 8.82 6.50
C ILE A 420 4.39 8.72 5.25
N ALA A 421 5.70 8.82 5.44
CA ALA A 421 6.66 8.67 4.35
C ALA A 421 6.84 7.18 3.98
N TRP A 422 6.98 6.91 2.71
CA TRP A 422 7.44 5.64 2.18
C TRP A 422 8.91 5.79 1.75
N SER A 423 9.86 5.21 2.47
CA SER A 423 9.76 4.34 3.63
C SER A 423 10.66 4.82 4.78
N GLY A 424 10.53 4.22 5.96
CA GLY A 424 11.42 4.53 7.10
C GLY A 424 12.85 4.03 6.87
N ILE A 425 12.99 2.80 6.41
CA ILE A 425 14.24 2.14 6.02
C ILE A 425 14.18 1.72 4.56
N ASP A 426 15.30 1.58 3.87
CA ASP A 426 15.32 0.98 2.54
C ASP A 426 14.75 -0.43 2.59
N LEU A 427 14.00 -0.81 1.57
CA LEU A 427 13.37 -2.11 1.45
C LEU A 427 13.24 -2.53 0.00
N VAL A 428 12.93 -3.81 -0.23
CA VAL A 428 12.73 -4.36 -1.57
C VAL A 428 11.57 -3.66 -2.27
N SER A 429 11.77 -3.16 -3.48
CA SER A 429 10.70 -2.55 -4.27
C SER A 429 9.60 -3.56 -4.60
N ALA A 430 8.34 -3.27 -4.26
CA ALA A 430 7.20 -4.13 -4.55
C ALA A 430 7.01 -4.36 -6.05
N SER A 431 7.20 -3.30 -6.85
CA SER A 431 6.95 -3.36 -8.29
C SER A 431 8.05 -4.06 -9.07
N THR A 432 9.32 -3.79 -8.76
CA THR A 432 10.46 -4.25 -9.56
C THR A 432 11.27 -5.36 -8.89
N GLY A 433 11.17 -5.52 -7.56
CA GLY A 433 11.98 -6.47 -6.79
C GLY A 433 13.41 -6.00 -6.57
N GLU A 434 13.72 -4.74 -6.86
CA GLU A 434 15.05 -4.13 -6.74
C GLU A 434 15.25 -3.51 -5.37
N MET A 435 16.48 -3.56 -4.87
CA MET A 435 16.94 -2.78 -3.72
C MET A 435 17.48 -1.41 -4.14
N SER A 436 18.00 -1.29 -5.36
CA SER A 436 18.54 -0.04 -5.92
C SER A 436 17.50 1.07 -6.04
N LYS A 437 16.21 0.73 -6.08
CA LYS A 437 15.09 1.67 -5.99
C LYS A 437 14.81 2.03 -4.52
N ARG A 438 15.63 2.91 -3.97
CA ARG A 438 15.65 3.24 -2.55
C ARG A 438 14.68 4.35 -2.18
N TYR A 439 14.01 4.19 -1.06
CA TYR A 439 13.00 5.13 -0.55
C TYR A 439 13.28 5.61 0.87
N GLY A 440 14.05 4.85 1.64
CA GLY A 440 14.21 5.02 3.09
C GLY A 440 15.00 6.27 3.49
N PHE A 441 14.79 6.70 4.72
CA PHE A 441 15.67 7.63 5.45
C PHE A 441 16.91 6.93 6.01
N VAL A 442 16.82 5.62 6.16
CA VAL A 442 17.91 4.75 6.59
C VAL A 442 18.32 3.87 5.42
N TYR A 443 19.58 3.97 5.02
CA TYR A 443 20.18 3.09 4.03
C TYR A 443 20.37 1.69 4.63
N VAL A 444 20.04 0.66 3.85
CA VAL A 444 20.34 -0.74 4.19
C VAL A 444 21.32 -1.28 3.16
N ASP A 445 22.46 -1.76 3.61
CA ASP A 445 23.50 -2.33 2.74
C ASP A 445 23.05 -3.68 2.18
N LYS A 446 22.28 -3.59 1.11
CA LYS A 446 21.81 -4.73 0.31
C LYS A 446 21.73 -4.32 -1.16
N GLN A 447 22.15 -5.23 -2.05
CA GLN A 447 22.16 -5.04 -3.50
C GLN A 447 21.00 -5.82 -4.15
N ASP A 448 20.78 -5.57 -5.46
CA ASP A 448 19.70 -6.22 -6.22
C ASP A 448 19.87 -7.74 -6.36
N ASP A 449 21.09 -8.24 -6.28
CA ASP A 449 21.42 -9.67 -6.29
C ASP A 449 21.31 -10.33 -4.90
N GLY A 450 20.93 -9.56 -3.89
CA GLY A 450 20.78 -10.02 -2.51
C GLY A 450 22.06 -9.98 -1.67
N THR A 451 23.20 -9.56 -2.25
CA THR A 451 24.45 -9.38 -1.51
C THR A 451 24.41 -8.13 -0.63
N GLY A 452 25.31 -8.05 0.34
CA GLY A 452 25.43 -6.95 1.30
C GLY A 452 25.46 -7.44 2.74
N THR A 453 25.72 -6.52 3.66
CA THR A 453 25.88 -6.83 5.10
C THR A 453 24.60 -6.62 5.89
N LEU A 454 23.57 -6.03 5.29
CA LEU A 454 22.34 -5.56 5.94
C LEU A 454 22.56 -4.48 6.99
N ALA A 455 23.74 -3.86 7.06
CA ALA A 455 24.01 -2.76 7.97
C ALA A 455 23.09 -1.56 7.67
N ARG A 456 22.68 -0.85 8.75
CA ARG A 456 21.85 0.33 8.69
C ARG A 456 22.71 1.58 8.86
N SER A 457 22.53 2.58 7.98
CA SER A 457 23.14 3.90 8.12
C SER A 457 22.14 5.01 7.78
N LYS A 458 22.20 6.11 8.51
CA LYS A 458 21.31 7.26 8.27
C LYS A 458 21.74 8.00 7.01
N LYS A 459 20.75 8.49 6.23
CA LYS A 459 20.97 9.40 5.11
C LYS A 459 20.78 10.85 5.58
N ASP A 460 21.15 11.84 4.78
CA ASP A 460 20.94 13.25 5.12
C ASP A 460 19.45 13.58 5.33
N SER A 461 18.57 12.91 4.59
CA SER A 461 17.12 13.03 4.75
C SER A 461 16.60 12.57 6.12
N PHE A 462 17.37 11.75 6.88
CA PHE A 462 16.99 11.35 8.23
C PHE A 462 16.95 12.55 9.18
N ASP A 463 18.04 13.30 9.25
CA ASP A 463 18.14 14.46 10.14
C ASP A 463 17.18 15.58 9.71
N TRP A 464 17.00 15.76 8.38
CA TRP A 464 16.04 16.69 7.84
C TRP A 464 14.59 16.33 8.27
N TYR A 465 14.18 15.07 8.11
CA TYR A 465 12.81 14.66 8.45
C TYR A 465 12.57 14.66 9.96
N GLN A 466 13.58 14.33 10.78
CA GLN A 466 13.53 14.51 12.23
C GLN A 466 13.20 15.96 12.62
N LYS A 467 13.83 16.94 11.95
CA LYS A 467 13.60 18.37 12.16
C LYS A 467 12.17 18.76 11.74
N VAL A 468 11.69 18.24 10.61
CA VAL A 468 10.29 18.45 10.14
C VAL A 468 9.29 17.96 11.20
N ILE A 469 9.47 16.75 11.71
CA ILE A 469 8.59 16.17 12.74
C ILE A 469 8.62 17.01 14.02
N ARG A 470 9.81 17.36 14.49
CA ARG A 470 9.99 18.14 15.74
C ARG A 470 9.31 19.51 15.65
N SER A 471 9.35 20.14 14.51
CA SER A 471 8.72 21.46 14.26
C SER A 471 7.24 21.37 13.87
N ASN A 472 6.65 20.17 13.82
CA ASN A 472 5.30 19.92 13.26
C ASN A 472 5.13 20.54 11.87
N GLY A 473 6.15 20.37 10.99
CA GLY A 473 6.15 20.85 9.62
C GLY A 473 6.37 22.37 9.47
N ALA A 474 6.77 23.06 10.50
CA ALA A 474 7.08 24.49 10.40
C ALA A 474 8.45 24.76 9.74
N ASP A 475 9.39 23.85 9.93
CA ASP A 475 10.76 23.94 9.44
C ASP A 475 11.03 22.83 8.40
N LEU A 476 10.90 23.17 7.10
CA LEU A 476 11.02 22.26 5.96
C LEU A 476 12.36 22.40 5.22
#